data_724daa58c38990ac033bf8c2649ba734
#
_entry.id   724daa58c38990ac033bf8c2649ba734
#
_cell.length_a   1.000
_cell.length_b   1.000
_cell.length_c   1.000
_cell.angle_alpha   90.00
_cell.angle_beta   90.00
_cell.angle_gamma   90.00
#
_symmetry.space_group_name_H-M   'P 1'
#
loop_
_entity.id
_entity.type
_entity.pdbx_description
1 polymer ?
#
loop_
_entity_poly.entity_id
_entity_poly.type
_entity_poly.pdbx_seq_one_letter_code
_entity_poly.pdbx_strand_id
1 'polypeptide(L)'
;MSALLSLSNATVLAGDRAILDDVSIEVSEAEMIAIIGANGSGKSTLIRALLGLISLDSGTAQVEGKQLSSTSARQRAKMMAWLPQEATVTDALLVEDVVAASRYRFDEPRAVALEAAHRALTDAGAQGLARRWMTELSGGERQRVELATMVAQEARCWLLDEPANHLDPVWRARTLRFLDGKVHEGTTALVALHDVHLLGHVDASRTRVIGMLEGKIAWQGPLDHDQFGAGLEQIHGVPFHRMQSAGSEFWLPVVEDLQ
;
A
#
# COMPACT_ATOMS: atom_id res chain seq x y z
N MET A 1 -23.12 2.75 0.23
CA MET A 1 -22.32 1.91 -0.71
C MET A 1 -21.69 0.81 0.12
N SER A 2 -21.57 -0.43 -0.37
CA SER A 2 -20.87 -1.49 0.37
C SER A 2 -19.36 -1.25 0.31
N ALA A 3 -18.67 -1.48 1.42
CA ALA A 3 -17.21 -1.40 1.45
C ALA A 3 -16.58 -2.40 0.46
N LEU A 4 -15.48 -2.00 -0.20
CA LEU A 4 -14.70 -2.87 -1.08
C LEU A 4 -13.97 -3.94 -0.26
N LEU A 5 -13.35 -3.53 0.84
CA LEU A 5 -12.73 -4.40 1.86
C LEU A 5 -13.17 -3.93 3.24
N SER A 6 -13.27 -4.85 4.20
CA SER A 6 -13.48 -4.49 5.60
C SER A 6 -12.86 -5.49 6.56
N LEU A 7 -12.44 -4.99 7.71
CA LEU A 7 -12.21 -5.75 8.92
C LEU A 7 -13.18 -5.27 9.99
N SER A 8 -13.69 -6.18 10.79
CA SER A 8 -14.56 -5.86 11.93
C SER A 8 -14.07 -6.58 13.17
N ASN A 9 -13.71 -5.80 14.20
CA ASN A 9 -13.19 -6.26 15.50
C ASN A 9 -12.08 -7.32 15.36
N ALA A 10 -11.16 -7.07 14.41
CA ALA A 10 -10.10 -8.01 14.07
C ALA A 10 -8.99 -8.02 15.11
N THR A 11 -8.69 -9.20 15.64
CA THR A 11 -7.56 -9.44 16.54
C THR A 11 -6.62 -10.48 15.93
N VAL A 12 -5.32 -10.24 16.02
CA VAL A 12 -4.27 -11.16 15.60
C VAL A 12 -3.25 -11.27 16.72
N LEU A 13 -2.99 -12.49 17.18
CA LEU A 13 -2.06 -12.79 18.25
C LEU A 13 -0.75 -13.38 17.74
N ALA A 14 0.34 -13.07 18.40
CA ALA A 14 1.63 -13.76 18.28
C ALA A 14 2.04 -14.24 19.68
N GLY A 15 1.72 -15.49 20.02
CA GLY A 15 1.74 -15.99 21.38
C GLY A 15 0.71 -15.24 22.22
N ASP A 16 1.12 -14.69 23.35
CA ASP A 16 0.24 -13.93 24.24
C ASP A 16 0.12 -12.43 23.89
N ARG A 17 0.86 -11.97 22.86
CA ARG A 17 0.87 -10.56 22.47
C ARG A 17 -0.08 -10.32 21.31
N ALA A 18 -0.99 -9.35 21.45
CA ALA A 18 -1.78 -8.86 20.35
C ALA A 18 -0.89 -8.01 19.41
N ILE A 19 -0.88 -8.38 18.11
CA ILE A 19 -0.26 -7.61 17.04
C ILE A 19 -1.29 -6.69 16.37
N LEU A 20 -2.55 -7.17 16.27
CA LEU A 20 -3.73 -6.34 16.05
C LEU A 20 -4.69 -6.60 17.21
N ASP A 21 -5.29 -5.54 17.75
CA ASP A 21 -6.18 -5.60 18.90
C ASP A 21 -7.45 -4.80 18.61
N ASP A 22 -8.55 -5.52 18.36
CA ASP A 22 -9.89 -4.97 18.10
C ASP A 22 -9.94 -3.93 16.95
N VAL A 23 -9.27 -4.23 15.83
CA VAL A 23 -9.16 -3.32 14.69
C VAL A 23 -10.38 -3.44 13.78
N SER A 24 -11.02 -2.29 13.51
CA SER A 24 -12.11 -2.19 12.52
C SER A 24 -11.78 -1.13 11.48
N ILE A 25 -11.91 -1.49 10.19
CA ILE A 25 -11.66 -0.60 9.05
C ILE A 25 -12.62 -0.95 7.90
N GLU A 26 -13.11 0.07 7.24
CA GLU A 26 -13.81 -0.03 5.95
C GLU A 26 -13.00 0.68 4.87
N VAL A 27 -12.88 0.07 3.71
CA VAL A 27 -12.17 0.58 2.54
C VAL A 27 -13.18 0.81 1.44
N SER A 28 -13.27 2.05 0.97
CA SER A 28 -14.16 2.46 -0.12
C SER A 28 -13.46 2.37 -1.48
N GLU A 29 -14.22 2.50 -2.57
CA GLU A 29 -13.67 2.56 -3.92
C GLU A 29 -13.04 3.93 -4.19
N ALA A 30 -11.97 3.94 -5.00
CA ALA A 30 -11.30 5.14 -5.51
C ALA A 30 -10.84 6.10 -4.39
N GLU A 31 -10.41 5.55 -3.24
CA GLU A 31 -9.74 6.30 -2.18
C GLU A 31 -8.30 5.83 -1.99
N MET A 32 -7.45 6.72 -1.50
CA MET A 32 -6.17 6.36 -0.92
C MET A 32 -6.31 6.27 0.60
N ILE A 33 -5.82 5.18 1.19
CA ILE A 33 -5.67 5.06 2.64
C ILE A 33 -4.18 4.97 2.96
N ALA A 34 -3.65 5.99 3.62
CA ALA A 34 -2.31 5.97 4.15
C ALA A 34 -2.31 5.40 5.58
N ILE A 35 -1.60 4.30 5.79
CA ILE A 35 -1.45 3.67 7.10
C ILE A 35 -0.10 4.10 7.67
N ILE A 36 -0.11 4.87 8.76
CA ILE A 36 1.08 5.42 9.41
C ILE A 36 1.24 4.86 10.83
N GLY A 37 2.44 4.94 11.37
CA GLY A 37 2.78 4.49 12.72
C GLY A 37 4.21 3.97 12.81
N ALA A 38 4.72 3.82 14.02
CA ALA A 38 6.06 3.33 14.27
C ALA A 38 6.29 1.89 13.76
N ASN A 39 7.54 1.47 13.68
CA ASN A 39 7.87 0.07 13.40
C ASN A 39 7.27 -0.83 14.48
N GLY A 40 6.67 -1.95 14.07
CA GLY A 40 5.99 -2.87 14.98
C GLY A 40 4.60 -2.42 15.46
N SER A 41 4.03 -1.31 14.94
CA SER A 41 2.67 -0.86 15.29
C SER A 41 1.54 -1.72 14.72
N GLY A 42 1.84 -2.68 13.81
CA GLY A 42 0.86 -3.58 13.21
C GLY A 42 0.48 -3.30 11.76
N LYS A 43 1.06 -2.30 11.07
CA LYS A 43 0.72 -1.90 9.68
C LYS A 43 0.76 -3.07 8.69
N SER A 44 1.88 -3.78 8.62
CA SER A 44 2.04 -4.95 7.73
C SER A 44 1.07 -6.09 8.09
N THR A 45 0.78 -6.25 9.38
CA THR A 45 -0.19 -7.25 9.85
C THR A 45 -1.60 -6.87 9.43
N LEU A 46 -1.97 -5.58 9.50
CA LEU A 46 -3.25 -5.05 9.00
C LEU A 46 -3.41 -5.33 7.50
N ILE A 47 -2.38 -5.02 6.69
CA ILE A 47 -2.39 -5.32 5.25
C ILE A 47 -2.56 -6.83 5.00
N ARG A 48 -1.80 -7.68 5.70
CA ARG A 48 -1.89 -9.14 5.55
C ARG A 48 -3.24 -9.70 5.99
N ALA A 49 -3.86 -9.12 7.02
CA ALA A 49 -5.21 -9.48 7.46
C ALA A 49 -6.25 -9.15 6.40
N LEU A 50 -6.19 -7.95 5.80
CA LEU A 50 -7.06 -7.53 4.69
C LEU A 50 -6.89 -8.40 3.44
N LEU A 51 -5.69 -8.92 3.18
CA LEU A 51 -5.40 -9.85 2.09
C LEU A 51 -5.86 -11.29 2.37
N GLY A 52 -6.16 -11.61 3.63
CA GLY A 52 -6.43 -12.98 4.08
C GLY A 52 -5.21 -13.90 4.02
N LEU A 53 -4.01 -13.32 4.22
CA LEU A 53 -2.74 -14.04 4.30
C LEU A 53 -2.41 -14.53 5.69
N ILE A 54 -3.12 -14.02 6.69
CA ILE A 54 -3.03 -14.45 8.09
C ILE A 54 -4.43 -14.72 8.61
N SER A 55 -4.54 -15.66 9.56
CA SER A 55 -5.78 -15.94 10.26
C SER A 55 -6.04 -14.89 11.33
N LEU A 56 -7.29 -14.53 11.51
CA LEU A 56 -7.73 -13.73 12.65
C LEU A 56 -8.03 -14.66 13.82
N ASP A 57 -7.61 -14.28 15.03
CA ASP A 57 -7.99 -14.96 16.28
C ASP A 57 -9.43 -14.59 16.67
N SER A 58 -9.86 -13.36 16.37
CA SER A 58 -11.24 -12.93 16.48
C SER A 58 -11.59 -11.89 15.41
N GLY A 59 -12.88 -11.62 15.24
CA GLY A 59 -13.38 -10.68 14.22
C GLY A 59 -13.58 -11.29 12.85
N THR A 60 -13.79 -10.44 11.84
CA THR A 60 -14.07 -10.89 10.48
C THR A 60 -13.40 -10.01 9.45
N ALA A 61 -13.00 -10.62 8.31
CA ALA A 61 -12.50 -9.94 7.12
C ALA A 61 -13.43 -10.21 5.93
N GLN A 62 -13.79 -9.16 5.20
CA GLN A 62 -14.71 -9.28 4.07
C GLN A 62 -14.17 -8.54 2.83
N VAL A 63 -14.53 -9.06 1.66
CA VAL A 63 -14.36 -8.43 0.35
C VAL A 63 -15.72 -8.38 -0.33
N GLU A 64 -16.16 -7.18 -0.73
CA GLU A 64 -17.49 -6.94 -1.31
C GLU A 64 -18.63 -7.60 -0.49
N GLY A 65 -18.56 -7.50 0.84
CA GLY A 65 -19.54 -8.07 1.77
C GLY A 65 -19.48 -9.59 1.93
N LYS A 66 -18.55 -10.28 1.26
CA LYS A 66 -18.34 -11.74 1.41
C LYS A 66 -17.17 -12.01 2.34
N GLN A 67 -17.32 -13.04 3.18
CA GLN A 67 -16.22 -13.48 4.04
C GLN A 67 -14.97 -13.82 3.20
N LEU A 68 -13.84 -13.24 3.55
CA LEU A 68 -12.59 -13.42 2.82
C LEU A 68 -12.12 -14.89 2.84
N SER A 69 -12.37 -15.60 3.94
CA SER A 69 -12.10 -17.03 4.08
C SER A 69 -12.88 -17.92 3.10
N SER A 70 -14.02 -17.46 2.59
CA SER A 70 -14.83 -18.18 1.61
C SER A 70 -14.46 -17.85 0.15
N THR A 71 -13.52 -16.92 -0.09
CA THR A 71 -13.08 -16.52 -1.43
C THR A 71 -11.83 -17.28 -1.86
N SER A 72 -11.80 -17.78 -3.09
CA SER A 72 -10.61 -18.43 -3.65
C SER A 72 -9.47 -17.43 -3.89
N ALA A 73 -8.22 -17.92 -3.93
CA ALA A 73 -7.06 -17.10 -4.26
C ALA A 73 -7.22 -16.35 -5.60
N ARG A 74 -7.79 -17.03 -6.63
CA ARG A 74 -8.06 -16.42 -7.94
C ARG A 74 -9.10 -15.28 -7.85
N GLN A 75 -10.13 -15.43 -7.01
CA GLN A 75 -11.12 -14.39 -6.77
C GLN A 75 -10.51 -13.22 -6.02
N ARG A 76 -9.70 -13.48 -5.00
CA ARG A 76 -8.97 -12.42 -4.29
C ARG A 76 -8.04 -11.65 -5.22
N ALA A 77 -7.29 -12.34 -6.08
CA ALA A 77 -6.39 -11.71 -7.06
C ALA A 77 -7.10 -10.83 -8.11
N LYS A 78 -8.42 -11.00 -8.32
CA LYS A 78 -9.23 -10.07 -9.14
C LYS A 78 -9.49 -8.76 -8.41
N MET A 79 -9.55 -8.81 -7.09
CA MET A 79 -9.92 -7.67 -6.26
C MET A 79 -8.71 -6.94 -5.72
N MET A 80 -7.65 -7.68 -5.36
CA MET A 80 -6.52 -7.15 -4.62
C MET A 80 -5.20 -7.51 -5.30
N ALA A 81 -4.32 -6.51 -5.47
CA ALA A 81 -2.91 -6.69 -5.75
C ALA A 81 -2.11 -6.34 -4.49
N TRP A 82 -0.98 -6.99 -4.29
CA TRP A 82 -0.14 -6.79 -3.12
C TRP A 82 1.31 -6.56 -3.49
N LEU A 83 1.88 -5.48 -2.95
CA LEU A 83 3.32 -5.22 -2.98
C LEU A 83 3.85 -5.36 -1.55
N PRO A 84 4.59 -6.44 -1.22
CA PRO A 84 5.22 -6.61 0.09
C PRO A 84 6.41 -5.66 0.26
N GLN A 85 6.81 -5.43 1.52
CA GLN A 85 7.97 -4.61 1.87
C GLN A 85 9.27 -5.14 1.25
N GLU A 86 9.44 -6.45 1.19
CA GLU A 86 10.56 -7.11 0.52
C GLU A 86 10.05 -8.09 -0.52
N ALA A 87 10.15 -7.73 -1.79
CA ALA A 87 9.91 -8.63 -2.90
C ALA A 87 11.25 -9.22 -3.35
N THR A 88 11.55 -10.43 -2.89
CA THR A 88 12.80 -11.14 -3.27
C THR A 88 12.56 -11.93 -4.55
N VAL A 89 12.86 -11.34 -5.70
CA VAL A 89 13.06 -12.11 -6.94
C VAL A 89 14.53 -12.45 -7.00
N THR A 90 14.87 -13.68 -6.60
CA THR A 90 16.26 -14.20 -6.60
C THR A 90 16.63 -14.88 -7.91
N ASP A 91 15.63 -15.21 -8.73
CA ASP A 91 15.85 -15.94 -9.98
C ASP A 91 16.19 -15.00 -11.14
N ALA A 92 17.00 -15.49 -12.07
CA ALA A 92 17.31 -14.82 -13.32
C ALA A 92 16.09 -14.91 -14.26
N LEU A 93 15.08 -14.06 -14.02
CA LEU A 93 13.88 -13.92 -14.84
C LEU A 93 13.94 -12.61 -15.63
N LEU A 94 13.42 -12.61 -16.85
CA LEU A 94 13.23 -11.38 -17.62
C LEU A 94 12.11 -10.54 -17.01
N VAL A 95 12.28 -9.24 -17.00
CA VAL A 95 11.29 -8.29 -16.49
C VAL A 95 9.92 -8.48 -17.15
N GLU A 96 9.87 -8.62 -18.48
CA GLU A 96 8.61 -8.84 -19.19
C GLU A 96 7.90 -10.14 -18.77
N ASP A 97 8.65 -11.21 -18.46
CA ASP A 97 8.07 -12.47 -17.99
C ASP A 97 7.52 -12.34 -16.56
N VAL A 98 8.22 -11.63 -15.67
CA VAL A 98 7.74 -11.37 -14.30
C VAL A 98 6.44 -10.58 -14.32
N VAL A 99 6.38 -9.50 -15.13
CA VAL A 99 5.18 -8.69 -15.24
C VAL A 99 4.05 -9.46 -15.90
N ALA A 100 4.31 -10.26 -16.94
CA ALA A 100 3.31 -11.11 -17.57
C ALA A 100 2.76 -12.18 -16.61
N ALA A 101 3.64 -12.77 -15.77
CA ALA A 101 3.24 -13.78 -14.77
C ALA A 101 2.26 -13.23 -13.72
N SER A 102 2.27 -11.91 -13.42
CA SER A 102 1.31 -11.31 -12.50
C SER A 102 -0.16 -11.43 -12.98
N ARG A 103 -0.35 -11.74 -14.25
CA ARG A 103 -1.65 -11.94 -14.88
C ARG A 103 -2.21 -13.36 -14.74
N TYR A 104 -1.64 -14.20 -13.87
CA TYR A 104 -2.02 -15.61 -13.67
C TYR A 104 -3.52 -15.84 -13.43
N ARG A 105 -4.25 -14.80 -13.01
CA ARG A 105 -5.71 -14.87 -12.80
C ARG A 105 -6.52 -14.87 -14.09
N PHE A 106 -5.95 -14.34 -15.17
CA PHE A 106 -6.55 -14.36 -16.50
C PHE A 106 -6.25 -15.68 -17.17
N ASP A 107 -7.22 -16.22 -17.86
CA ASP A 107 -7.04 -17.43 -18.66
C ASP A 107 -6.76 -17.01 -20.11
N GLU A 108 -5.55 -16.49 -20.34
CA GLU A 108 -5.19 -15.85 -21.58
C GLU A 108 -3.88 -16.41 -22.16
N PRO A 109 -3.70 -16.40 -23.50
CA PRO A 109 -2.45 -16.80 -24.13
C PRO A 109 -1.28 -15.94 -23.67
N ARG A 110 -0.06 -16.54 -23.58
CA ARG A 110 1.17 -15.82 -23.18
C ARG A 110 1.41 -14.54 -23.99
N ALA A 111 1.08 -14.53 -25.29
CA ALA A 111 1.25 -13.35 -26.13
C ALA A 111 0.39 -12.16 -25.64
N VAL A 112 -0.86 -12.42 -25.21
CA VAL A 112 -1.74 -11.39 -24.65
C VAL A 112 -1.22 -10.90 -23.31
N ALA A 113 -0.73 -11.80 -22.45
CA ALA A 113 -0.11 -11.44 -21.18
C ALA A 113 1.15 -10.56 -21.39
N LEU A 114 1.99 -10.87 -22.38
CA LEU A 114 3.16 -10.04 -22.71
C LEU A 114 2.78 -8.66 -23.24
N GLU A 115 1.77 -8.54 -24.10
CA GLU A 115 1.27 -7.24 -24.56
C GLU A 115 0.77 -6.39 -23.38
N ALA A 116 0.02 -6.99 -22.45
CA ALA A 116 -0.43 -6.30 -21.25
C ALA A 116 0.74 -5.90 -20.35
N ALA A 117 1.75 -6.77 -20.22
CA ALA A 117 2.98 -6.48 -19.48
C ALA A 117 3.74 -5.29 -20.07
N HIS A 118 3.87 -5.21 -21.39
CA HIS A 118 4.53 -4.08 -22.04
C HIS A 118 3.75 -2.76 -21.85
N ARG A 119 2.41 -2.79 -21.89
CA ARG A 119 1.60 -1.61 -21.56
C ARG A 119 1.82 -1.18 -20.11
N ALA A 120 1.80 -2.12 -19.18
CA ALA A 120 2.03 -1.85 -17.76
C ALA A 120 3.44 -1.31 -17.48
N LEU A 121 4.46 -1.86 -18.15
CA LEU A 121 5.83 -1.34 -18.07
C LEU A 121 5.94 0.09 -18.61
N THR A 122 5.21 0.41 -19.67
CA THR A 122 5.16 1.78 -20.21
C THR A 122 4.51 2.73 -19.22
N ASP A 123 3.40 2.34 -18.63
CA ASP A 123 2.65 3.12 -17.64
C ASP A 123 3.50 3.42 -16.39
N ALA A 124 4.25 2.43 -15.90
CA ALA A 124 5.18 2.59 -14.79
C ALA A 124 6.53 3.24 -15.16
N GLY A 125 6.74 3.67 -16.41
CA GLY A 125 8.00 4.26 -16.87
C GLY A 125 9.18 3.27 -16.88
N ALA A 126 8.91 2.00 -17.12
CA ALA A 126 9.89 0.91 -17.10
C ALA A 126 10.03 0.17 -18.45
N GLN A 127 9.49 0.72 -19.55
CA GLN A 127 9.47 0.06 -20.87
C GLN A 127 10.86 -0.35 -21.37
N GLY A 128 11.90 0.43 -21.08
CA GLY A 128 13.29 0.12 -21.45
C GLY A 128 13.91 -1.04 -20.69
N LEU A 129 13.21 -1.57 -19.66
CA LEU A 129 13.70 -2.65 -18.82
C LEU A 129 13.17 -4.04 -19.22
N ALA A 130 12.21 -4.11 -20.16
CA ALA A 130 11.46 -5.33 -20.48
C ALA A 130 12.34 -6.57 -20.70
N ARG A 131 13.47 -6.43 -21.40
CA ARG A 131 14.40 -7.51 -21.74
C ARG A 131 15.61 -7.62 -20.81
N ARG A 132 15.63 -6.87 -19.69
CA ARG A 132 16.67 -7.02 -18.66
C ARG A 132 16.30 -8.12 -17.66
N TRP A 133 17.32 -8.65 -17.01
CA TRP A 133 17.13 -9.62 -15.92
C TRP A 133 16.76 -8.86 -14.63
N MET A 134 15.85 -9.41 -13.83
CA MET A 134 15.47 -8.82 -12.54
C MET A 134 16.67 -8.60 -11.60
N THR A 135 17.67 -9.46 -11.70
CA THR A 135 18.91 -9.40 -10.89
C THR A 135 19.85 -8.26 -11.28
N GLU A 136 19.65 -7.64 -12.44
CA GLU A 136 20.48 -6.52 -12.94
C GLU A 136 19.91 -5.15 -12.60
N LEU A 137 18.71 -5.10 -12.00
CA LEU A 137 18.02 -3.86 -11.74
C LEU A 137 18.55 -3.16 -10.48
N SER A 138 18.71 -1.83 -10.57
CA SER A 138 18.81 -0.97 -9.39
C SER A 138 17.52 -0.96 -8.58
N GLY A 139 17.56 -0.52 -7.32
CA GLY A 139 16.38 -0.44 -6.47
C GLY A 139 15.23 0.35 -7.11
N GLY A 140 15.49 1.52 -7.68
CA GLY A 140 14.46 2.32 -8.35
C GLY A 140 13.95 1.72 -9.67
N GLU A 141 14.77 0.97 -10.41
CA GLU A 141 14.33 0.22 -11.58
C GLU A 141 13.43 -0.94 -11.17
N ARG A 142 13.82 -1.68 -10.13
CA ARG A 142 13.02 -2.77 -9.55
C ARG A 142 11.65 -2.28 -9.09
N GLN A 143 11.61 -1.17 -8.36
CA GLN A 143 10.36 -0.57 -7.89
C GLN A 143 9.39 -0.26 -9.05
N ARG A 144 9.89 0.31 -10.15
CA ARG A 144 9.03 0.56 -11.33
C ARG A 144 8.48 -0.73 -11.94
N VAL A 145 9.29 -1.78 -11.98
CA VAL A 145 8.83 -3.11 -12.44
C VAL A 145 7.78 -3.69 -11.50
N GLU A 146 7.96 -3.56 -10.18
CA GLU A 146 7.00 -3.99 -9.17
C GLU A 146 5.66 -3.23 -9.31
N LEU A 147 5.70 -1.91 -9.52
CA LEU A 147 4.50 -1.12 -9.84
C LEU A 147 3.85 -1.59 -11.16
N ALA A 148 4.66 -1.92 -12.18
CA ALA A 148 4.14 -2.48 -13.42
C ALA A 148 3.44 -3.84 -13.20
N THR A 149 3.92 -4.70 -12.27
CA THR A 149 3.21 -5.94 -11.95
C THR A 149 1.82 -5.68 -11.36
N MET A 150 1.69 -4.64 -10.52
CA MET A 150 0.39 -4.25 -9.96
C MET A 150 -0.55 -3.71 -11.04
N VAL A 151 -0.04 -2.87 -11.96
CA VAL A 151 -0.81 -2.39 -13.13
C VAL A 151 -1.29 -3.57 -13.98
N ALA A 152 -0.37 -4.48 -14.34
CA ALA A 152 -0.67 -5.62 -15.19
C ALA A 152 -1.70 -6.58 -14.56
N GLN A 153 -1.75 -6.63 -13.24
CA GLN A 153 -2.72 -7.45 -12.50
C GLN A 153 -4.16 -6.89 -12.61
N GLU A 154 -4.34 -5.60 -12.94
CA GLU A 154 -5.66 -4.95 -13.10
C GLU A 154 -6.59 -5.19 -11.88
N ALA A 155 -6.06 -5.21 -10.67
CA ALA A 155 -6.83 -5.37 -9.45
C ALA A 155 -7.46 -4.03 -9.06
N ARG A 156 -8.66 -4.08 -8.43
CA ARG A 156 -9.40 -2.87 -8.02
C ARG A 156 -8.80 -2.19 -6.79
N CYS A 157 -8.11 -2.95 -5.95
CA CYS A 157 -7.49 -2.47 -4.72
C CYS A 157 -6.03 -2.90 -4.65
N TRP A 158 -5.16 -1.95 -4.41
CA TRP A 158 -3.74 -2.17 -4.23
C TRP A 158 -3.38 -2.03 -2.75
N LEU A 159 -2.70 -3.03 -2.21
CA LEU A 159 -2.20 -3.02 -0.85
C LEU A 159 -0.66 -3.01 -0.92
N LEU A 160 -0.05 -1.92 -0.40
CA LEU A 160 1.38 -1.70 -0.53
C LEU A 160 2.00 -1.54 0.86
N ASP A 161 2.98 -2.37 1.15
CA ASP A 161 3.71 -2.34 2.43
C ASP A 161 5.04 -1.63 2.23
N GLU A 162 5.10 -0.35 2.62
CA GLU A 162 6.27 0.54 2.53
C GLU A 162 6.90 0.62 1.12
N PRO A 163 6.11 0.94 0.07
CA PRO A 163 6.54 0.87 -1.33
C PRO A 163 7.64 1.88 -1.71
N ALA A 164 7.94 2.83 -0.84
CA ALA A 164 8.95 3.87 -1.07
C ALA A 164 10.23 3.65 -0.26
N ASN A 165 10.33 2.58 0.52
CA ASN A 165 11.53 2.28 1.30
C ASN A 165 12.73 1.98 0.39
N HIS A 166 13.92 2.32 0.88
CA HIS A 166 15.20 2.11 0.19
C HIS A 166 15.36 2.87 -1.15
N LEU A 167 14.41 3.76 -1.49
CA LEU A 167 14.50 4.64 -2.65
C LEU A 167 15.12 5.99 -2.27
N ASP A 168 15.77 6.64 -3.22
CA ASP A 168 16.16 8.03 -3.08
C ASP A 168 14.93 8.96 -2.97
N PRO A 169 15.07 10.18 -2.44
CA PRO A 169 13.95 11.10 -2.21
C PRO A 169 13.12 11.40 -3.46
N VAL A 170 13.75 11.44 -4.64
CA VAL A 170 13.04 11.73 -5.90
C VAL A 170 12.14 10.56 -6.30
N TRP A 171 12.65 9.33 -6.16
CA TRP A 171 11.87 8.14 -6.48
C TRP A 171 10.77 7.89 -5.46
N ARG A 172 10.99 8.20 -4.16
CA ARG A 172 9.93 8.16 -3.15
C ARG A 172 8.73 9.04 -3.56
N ALA A 173 8.99 10.29 -3.89
CA ALA A 173 7.96 11.23 -4.32
C ALA A 173 7.25 10.77 -5.62
N ARG A 174 8.01 10.26 -6.60
CA ARG A 174 7.45 9.74 -7.84
C ARG A 174 6.54 8.52 -7.61
N THR A 175 6.92 7.62 -6.71
CA THR A 175 6.11 6.46 -6.33
C THR A 175 4.75 6.90 -5.77
N LEU A 176 4.74 7.84 -4.82
CA LEU A 176 3.48 8.33 -4.24
C LEU A 176 2.62 9.05 -5.28
N ARG A 177 3.20 9.89 -6.14
CA ARG A 177 2.47 10.54 -7.24
C ARG A 177 1.90 9.54 -8.25
N PHE A 178 2.63 8.47 -8.54
CA PHE A 178 2.14 7.40 -9.40
C PHE A 178 0.91 6.71 -8.79
N LEU A 179 0.97 6.37 -7.49
CA LEU A 179 -0.15 5.78 -6.77
C LEU A 179 -1.35 6.72 -6.72
N ASP A 180 -1.12 8.00 -6.45
CA ASP A 180 -2.14 9.05 -6.46
C ASP A 180 -2.83 9.15 -7.84
N GLY A 181 -2.05 9.15 -8.92
CA GLY A 181 -2.58 9.10 -10.28
C GLY A 181 -3.48 7.89 -10.53
N LYS A 182 -3.10 6.70 -10.02
CA LYS A 182 -3.93 5.49 -10.14
C LYS A 182 -5.23 5.59 -9.34
N VAL A 183 -5.21 6.26 -8.19
CA VAL A 183 -6.43 6.54 -7.43
C VAL A 183 -7.37 7.48 -8.19
N HIS A 184 -6.83 8.49 -8.87
CA HIS A 184 -7.61 9.35 -9.77
C HIS A 184 -8.22 8.58 -10.96
N GLU A 185 -7.56 7.51 -11.42
CA GLU A 185 -8.06 6.60 -12.45
C GLU A 185 -9.11 5.59 -11.93
N GLY A 186 -9.40 5.60 -10.62
CA GLY A 186 -10.43 4.75 -9.98
C GLY A 186 -9.89 3.54 -9.24
N THR A 187 -8.58 3.35 -9.13
CA THR A 187 -7.97 2.32 -8.28
C THR A 187 -8.11 2.72 -6.82
N THR A 188 -8.33 1.77 -5.92
CA THR A 188 -8.22 1.99 -4.47
C THR A 188 -6.82 1.62 -4.02
N ALA A 189 -6.17 2.41 -3.17
CA ALA A 189 -4.83 2.13 -2.68
C ALA A 189 -4.74 2.21 -1.15
N LEU A 190 -4.27 1.13 -0.50
CA LEU A 190 -3.85 1.13 0.90
C LEU A 190 -2.34 1.09 0.94
N VAL A 191 -1.72 2.11 1.52
CA VAL A 191 -0.28 2.30 1.51
C VAL A 191 0.24 2.44 2.93
N ALA A 192 0.98 1.46 3.43
CA ALA A 192 1.72 1.63 4.69
C ALA A 192 2.93 2.52 4.43
N LEU A 193 3.08 3.56 5.25
CA LEU A 193 4.17 4.53 5.16
C LEU A 193 4.89 4.63 6.50
N HIS A 194 6.20 4.77 6.43
CA HIS A 194 7.02 5.13 7.57
C HIS A 194 7.18 6.66 7.67
N ASP A 195 7.36 7.32 6.53
CA ASP A 195 7.66 8.74 6.44
C ASP A 195 6.39 9.56 6.14
N VAL A 196 5.88 10.25 7.15
CA VAL A 196 4.67 11.09 7.07
C VAL A 196 4.80 12.21 6.02
N HIS A 197 6.00 12.77 5.83
CA HIS A 197 6.23 13.84 4.86
C HIS A 197 5.91 13.42 3.41
N LEU A 198 5.90 12.13 3.11
CA LEU A 198 5.52 11.62 1.78
C LEU A 198 4.04 11.90 1.45
N LEU A 199 3.20 12.13 2.45
CA LEU A 199 1.80 12.53 2.25
C LEU A 199 1.63 13.88 1.56
N GLY A 200 2.67 14.73 1.54
CA GLY A 200 2.69 15.95 0.74
C GLY A 200 2.71 15.73 -0.79
N HIS A 201 2.80 14.50 -1.26
CA HIS A 201 2.84 14.15 -2.68
C HIS A 201 1.55 13.51 -3.22
N VAL A 202 0.50 13.44 -2.40
CA VAL A 202 -0.81 12.88 -2.76
C VAL A 202 -1.92 13.90 -2.61
N ASP A 203 -3.05 13.67 -3.27
CA ASP A 203 -4.24 14.51 -3.15
C ASP A 203 -4.91 14.31 -1.77
N ALA A 204 -4.82 15.32 -0.92
CA ALA A 204 -5.38 15.29 0.43
C ALA A 204 -6.90 15.06 0.45
N SER A 205 -7.63 15.55 -0.57
CA SER A 205 -9.09 15.43 -0.65
C SER A 205 -9.57 14.00 -0.91
N ARG A 206 -8.69 13.13 -1.42
CA ARG A 206 -8.95 11.72 -1.70
C ARG A 206 -8.19 10.77 -0.77
N THR A 207 -7.45 11.33 0.18
CA THR A 207 -6.60 10.55 1.07
C THR A 207 -7.16 10.57 2.49
N ARG A 208 -7.41 9.38 3.01
CA ARG A 208 -7.71 9.13 4.42
C ARG A 208 -6.49 8.54 5.08
N VAL A 209 -6.22 8.95 6.31
CA VAL A 209 -5.08 8.46 7.08
C VAL A 209 -5.56 7.61 8.25
N ILE A 210 -4.88 6.51 8.49
CA ILE A 210 -5.04 5.63 9.64
C ILE A 210 -3.73 5.59 10.40
N GLY A 211 -3.76 6.05 11.64
CA GLY A 211 -2.64 6.01 12.56
C GLY A 211 -2.69 4.80 13.47
N MET A 212 -1.66 3.95 13.38
CA MET A 212 -1.56 2.76 14.20
C MET A 212 -0.57 2.93 15.35
N LEU A 213 -0.99 2.52 16.54
CA LEU A 213 -0.17 2.48 17.75
C LEU A 213 -0.46 1.18 18.50
N GLU A 214 0.58 0.40 18.78
CA GLU A 214 0.51 -0.83 19.60
C GLU A 214 -0.62 -1.81 19.16
N GLY A 215 -0.76 -2.00 17.85
CA GLY A 215 -1.76 -2.90 17.28
C GLY A 215 -3.18 -2.35 17.18
N LYS A 216 -3.41 -1.10 17.55
CA LYS A 216 -4.72 -0.43 17.51
C LYS A 216 -4.74 0.71 16.50
N ILE A 217 -5.94 1.07 16.04
CA ILE A 217 -6.15 2.35 15.35
C ILE A 217 -6.27 3.43 16.43
N ALA A 218 -5.21 4.21 16.60
CA ALA A 218 -5.18 5.32 17.53
C ALA A 218 -5.87 6.57 16.98
N TRP A 219 -5.79 6.78 15.67
CA TRP A 219 -6.40 7.90 14.98
C TRP A 219 -6.81 7.53 13.56
N GLN A 220 -7.89 8.12 13.05
CA GLN A 220 -8.25 8.06 11.63
C GLN A 220 -9.01 9.31 11.21
N GLY A 221 -8.76 9.77 9.99
CA GLY A 221 -9.43 10.95 9.43
C GLY A 221 -8.92 11.30 8.04
N PRO A 222 -9.53 12.30 7.37
CA PRO A 222 -9.03 12.83 6.10
C PRO A 222 -7.67 13.52 6.31
N LEU A 223 -6.81 13.47 5.27
CA LEU A 223 -5.48 14.08 5.33
C LEU A 223 -5.50 15.60 5.48
N ASP A 224 -6.48 16.26 4.91
CA ASP A 224 -6.67 17.73 4.96
C ASP A 224 -7.39 18.23 6.23
N HIS A 225 -7.62 17.33 7.20
CA HIS A 225 -8.33 17.67 8.41
C HIS A 225 -7.45 18.43 9.39
N ASP A 226 -7.97 19.51 10.02
CA ASP A 226 -7.24 20.34 10.99
C ASP A 226 -6.72 19.55 12.20
N GLN A 227 -7.34 18.43 12.53
CA GLN A 227 -6.93 17.53 13.62
C GLN A 227 -5.81 16.55 13.24
N PHE A 228 -5.35 16.53 11.99
CA PHE A 228 -4.32 15.58 11.58
C PHE A 228 -2.99 15.77 12.35
N GLY A 229 -2.59 17.02 12.62
CA GLY A 229 -1.41 17.31 13.45
C GLY A 229 -1.50 16.72 14.86
N ALA A 230 -2.67 16.84 15.51
CA ALA A 230 -2.91 16.21 16.81
C ALA A 230 -2.93 14.68 16.74
N GLY A 231 -3.44 14.12 15.63
CA GLY A 231 -3.37 12.69 15.35
C GLY A 231 -1.93 12.18 15.22
N LEU A 232 -1.06 12.94 14.54
CA LEU A 232 0.37 12.62 14.43
C LEU A 232 1.06 12.64 15.80
N GLU A 233 0.78 13.63 16.63
CA GLU A 233 1.30 13.71 17.99
C GLU A 233 0.87 12.51 18.83
N GLN A 234 -0.40 12.11 18.74
CA GLN A 234 -0.91 10.92 19.43
C GLN A 234 -0.18 9.63 19.00
N ILE A 235 0.16 9.50 17.71
CA ILE A 235 0.79 8.30 17.14
C ILE A 235 2.29 8.25 17.43
N HIS A 236 2.97 9.41 17.37
CA HIS A 236 4.43 9.50 17.42
C HIS A 236 4.97 10.02 18.76
N GLY A 237 4.11 10.57 19.63
CA GLY A 237 4.50 11.10 20.93
C GLY A 237 5.26 12.43 20.89
N VAL A 238 5.33 13.08 19.72
CA VAL A 238 5.95 14.39 19.51
C VAL A 238 5.06 15.26 18.64
N PRO A 239 5.03 16.60 18.87
CA PRO A 239 4.24 17.51 18.03
C PRO A 239 4.81 17.58 16.60
N PHE A 240 3.92 17.95 15.66
CA PHE A 240 4.27 18.12 14.25
C PHE A 240 3.92 19.52 13.77
N HIS A 241 4.84 20.13 13.02
CA HIS A 241 4.60 21.39 12.31
C HIS A 241 4.13 21.13 10.89
N ARG A 242 3.03 21.80 10.51
CA ARG A 242 2.55 21.87 9.14
C ARG A 242 3.35 22.90 8.36
N MET A 243 3.91 22.50 7.24
CA MET A 243 4.65 23.37 6.33
C MET A 243 4.02 23.32 4.94
N GLN A 244 3.95 24.46 4.27
CA GLN A 244 3.52 24.56 2.88
C GLN A 244 4.71 24.86 1.97
N SER A 245 4.86 24.10 0.89
CA SER A 245 5.86 24.32 -0.13
C SER A 245 5.34 23.90 -1.51
N ALA A 246 5.45 24.79 -2.48
CA ALA A 246 5.06 24.54 -3.88
C ALA A 246 3.63 23.96 -4.06
N GLY A 247 2.68 24.41 -3.22
CA GLY A 247 1.28 23.95 -3.26
C GLY A 247 1.03 22.60 -2.59
N SER A 248 2.03 22.01 -1.98
CA SER A 248 1.94 20.77 -1.19
C SER A 248 2.10 21.06 0.30
N GLU A 249 1.47 20.26 1.14
CA GLU A 249 1.57 20.34 2.59
C GLU A 249 2.42 19.20 3.14
N PHE A 250 3.31 19.52 4.05
CA PHE A 250 4.22 18.59 4.69
C PHE A 250 4.12 18.70 6.19
N TRP A 251 4.32 17.58 6.88
CA TRP A 251 4.31 17.52 8.33
C TRP A 251 5.67 17.06 8.81
N LEU A 252 6.32 17.89 9.65
CA LEU A 252 7.64 17.63 10.19
C LEU A 252 7.58 17.51 11.71
N PRO A 253 8.20 16.49 12.32
CA PRO A 253 8.24 16.36 13.77
C PRO A 253 9.04 17.49 14.39
N VAL A 254 8.57 17.97 15.53
CA VAL A 254 9.33 18.89 16.39
C VAL A 254 10.14 18.03 17.35
N VAL A 255 11.44 17.96 17.13
CA VAL A 255 12.34 17.23 18.02
C VAL A 255 13.04 18.25 18.91
N GLU A 256 12.79 18.20 20.23
CA GLU A 256 13.58 18.96 21.19
C GLU A 256 14.95 18.30 21.33
N ASP A 257 15.98 19.11 21.60
CA ASP A 257 17.34 18.60 21.77
C ASP A 257 17.36 17.50 22.84
N LEU A 258 17.97 16.35 22.50
CA LEU A 258 18.22 15.29 23.45
C LEU A 258 19.09 15.83 24.59
N GLN A 259 18.50 15.98 25.78
CA GLN A 259 19.24 16.31 27.00
C GLN A 259 20.06 15.12 27.47
#